data_44126f8fea9e532007f6aac1879ce785
#
_entry.id   44126f8fea9e532007f6aac1879ce785
#
_cell.length_a   1.000
_cell.length_b   1.000
_cell.length_c   1.000
_cell.angle_alpha   90.00
_cell.angle_beta   90.00
_cell.angle_gamma   90.00
#
_symmetry.space_group_name_H-M   'P 1'
#
loop_
_entity.id
_entity.type
_entity.pdbx_description
1 polymer ?
#
loop_
_entity_poly.entity_id
_entity_poly.type
_entity_poly.pdbx_seq_one_letter_code
_entity_poly.pdbx_strand_id
1 'polypeptide(L)'
;MLMASNAIAVPLAPAFPAEEMRYQINQSGALALLYSNKFAKIGTTVLQEGLDNTPKGVQLDKILPQESYPAEKVQISTSSEEARGGMMLYTSGTTAKPKGVVLPQSALEAQSKSLAQAWDYSPKDRLLHVLPLHHIHGTVNALLTPLLTGATIEFMFPFNVDKVWTRLSNPFLSSSAEQQTHQQPITFFTVVPTIWARMLQTADKLPEESKKAAMEAIQRKNLRLNISGSAALPTPTKAAWTELSQGNVLLERYGMTEVGMALSCGLTDSDRVDGSVGWPLPSVQARLVNSDTGEIVSETALGESNAGEIQLHGPTIFREYFANPEATKKEFTEDGWFKTGDIAFRQNVEGAGSGASGKWATGPAWFIQGRKSADIIKTGGEKISALEIERQLLSLPEISECAVVGLPSETWGQKAAAIVVLTEQGKTAGKGGKEWGALDMRRALKERLAAYKIPQDMEIVQELPRNAMGKINKKDLVSKVFGDPSKIRRRSIEVKEQRDAAKSQANGKP
;
A
#
# COMPACT_ATOMS: atom_id res chain seq x y z
N MET A 1 23.53 -0.09 12.61
CA MET A 1 24.71 -0.98 12.87
C MET A 1 25.00 -1.88 11.67
N LEU A 2 24.12 -2.80 11.23
CA LEU A 2 24.43 -3.70 10.10
C LEU A 2 24.80 -2.96 8.79
N MET A 3 24.10 -1.90 8.43
CA MET A 3 24.43 -1.10 7.24
C MET A 3 25.78 -0.38 7.39
N ALA A 4 26.12 0.07 8.59
CA ALA A 4 27.41 0.70 8.87
C ALA A 4 28.60 -0.27 8.81
N SER A 5 28.35 -1.59 8.84
CA SER A 5 29.35 -2.65 8.65
C SER A 5 29.41 -3.19 7.22
N ASN A 6 28.88 -2.47 6.23
CA ASN A 6 28.73 -2.92 4.84
C ASN A 6 27.95 -4.24 4.66
N ALA A 7 27.12 -4.59 5.64
CA ALA A 7 26.24 -5.75 5.56
C ALA A 7 24.87 -5.40 4.94
N ILE A 8 24.25 -6.36 4.31
CA ILE A 8 22.86 -6.27 3.85
C ILE A 8 21.95 -6.81 4.95
N ALA A 9 21.09 -5.96 5.48
CA ALA A 9 20.06 -6.36 6.44
C ALA A 9 18.87 -7.01 5.72
N VAL A 10 18.43 -8.19 6.20
CA VAL A 10 17.27 -8.92 5.68
C VAL A 10 16.22 -9.04 6.79
N PRO A 11 15.31 -8.09 6.93
CA PRO A 11 14.26 -8.17 7.96
C PRO A 11 13.29 -9.32 7.64
N LEU A 12 13.10 -10.23 8.59
CA LEU A 12 12.15 -11.34 8.51
C LEU A 12 10.88 -11.02 9.30
N ALA A 13 9.74 -11.52 8.83
CA ALA A 13 8.46 -11.40 9.52
C ALA A 13 8.32 -12.49 10.59
N PRO A 14 8.26 -12.16 11.89
CA PRO A 14 8.14 -13.19 12.94
C PRO A 14 6.84 -14.01 12.89
N ALA A 15 5.85 -13.52 12.17
CA ALA A 15 4.56 -14.20 11.96
C ALA A 15 4.58 -15.21 10.81
N PHE A 16 5.64 -15.24 10.02
CA PHE A 16 5.75 -16.20 8.91
C PHE A 16 6.07 -17.60 9.43
N PRO A 17 5.60 -18.65 8.72
CA PRO A 17 6.03 -20.02 8.98
C PRO A 17 7.56 -20.15 8.86
N ALA A 18 8.15 -21.07 9.62
CA ALA A 18 9.60 -21.33 9.58
C ALA A 18 10.10 -21.68 8.16
N GLU A 19 9.31 -22.40 7.37
CA GLU A 19 9.63 -22.76 5.99
C GLU A 19 9.81 -21.53 5.09
N GLU A 20 8.93 -20.52 5.21
CA GLU A 20 9.04 -19.28 4.45
C GLU A 20 10.28 -18.46 4.86
N MET A 21 10.60 -18.44 6.15
CA MET A 21 11.84 -17.80 6.63
C MET A 21 13.09 -18.54 6.12
N ARG A 22 13.09 -19.87 6.10
CA ARG A 22 14.18 -20.70 5.56
C ARG A 22 14.38 -20.43 4.07
N TYR A 23 13.29 -20.32 3.31
CA TYR A 23 13.38 -19.94 1.90
C TYR A 23 14.12 -18.59 1.74
N GLN A 24 13.77 -17.58 2.55
CA GLN A 24 14.40 -16.26 2.48
C GLN A 24 15.89 -16.33 2.91
N ILE A 25 16.21 -17.10 3.94
CA ILE A 25 17.59 -17.30 4.41
C ILE A 25 18.44 -18.02 3.37
N ASN A 26 17.94 -19.11 2.79
CA ASN A 26 18.65 -19.85 1.75
C ASN A 26 18.87 -19.01 0.50
N GLN A 27 17.80 -18.33 0.03
CA GLN A 27 17.88 -17.49 -1.17
C GLN A 27 18.82 -16.30 -0.97
N SER A 28 18.87 -15.71 0.24
CA SER A 28 19.77 -14.59 0.55
C SER A 28 21.20 -15.00 0.84
N GLY A 29 21.46 -16.26 1.14
CA GLY A 29 22.77 -16.72 1.62
C GLY A 29 23.17 -16.05 2.94
N ALA A 30 22.21 -15.81 3.84
CA ALA A 30 22.44 -15.09 5.09
C ALA A 30 23.52 -15.76 5.95
N LEU A 31 24.48 -14.98 6.45
CA LEU A 31 25.60 -15.44 7.27
C LEU A 31 25.23 -15.52 8.77
N ALA A 32 24.28 -14.71 9.21
CA ALA A 32 23.83 -14.69 10.60
C ALA A 32 22.32 -14.46 10.69
N LEU A 33 21.69 -15.10 11.67
CA LEU A 33 20.30 -14.87 12.07
C LEU A 33 20.30 -14.21 13.46
N LEU A 34 19.87 -12.94 13.51
CA LEU A 34 19.75 -12.18 14.75
C LEU A 34 18.30 -12.23 15.24
N TYR A 35 18.08 -12.61 16.47
CA TYR A 35 16.74 -12.67 17.06
C TYR A 35 16.77 -12.31 18.55
N SER A 36 15.71 -11.68 19.04
CA SER A 36 15.57 -11.36 20.47
C SER A 36 14.99 -12.53 21.26
N ASN A 37 15.09 -12.49 22.60
CA ASN A 37 14.50 -13.49 23.52
C ASN A 37 13.03 -13.77 23.20
N LYS A 38 12.25 -12.75 22.84
CA LYS A 38 10.83 -12.91 22.46
C LYS A 38 10.64 -13.86 21.28
N PHE A 39 11.58 -13.92 20.37
CA PHE A 39 11.53 -14.71 19.13
C PHE A 39 12.49 -15.91 19.14
N ALA A 40 13.06 -16.25 20.31
CA ALA A 40 14.03 -17.36 20.43
C ALA A 40 13.47 -18.70 19.91
N LYS A 41 12.21 -19.01 20.27
CA LYS A 41 11.57 -20.26 19.81
C LYS A 41 11.54 -20.38 18.29
N ILE A 42 11.05 -19.34 17.60
CA ILE A 42 11.00 -19.39 16.12
C ILE A 42 12.39 -19.32 15.51
N GLY A 43 13.31 -18.53 16.08
CA GLY A 43 14.69 -18.44 15.64
C GLY A 43 15.42 -19.78 15.70
N THR A 44 15.31 -20.51 16.80
CA THR A 44 15.88 -21.85 16.94
C THR A 44 15.22 -22.87 15.99
N THR A 45 13.88 -22.84 15.85
CA THR A 45 13.17 -23.72 14.92
C THR A 45 13.62 -23.51 13.46
N VAL A 46 13.86 -22.25 13.07
CA VAL A 46 14.36 -21.94 11.70
C VAL A 46 15.75 -22.51 11.47
N LEU A 47 16.61 -22.51 12.49
CA LEU A 47 18.01 -22.98 12.39
C LEU A 47 18.17 -24.50 12.47
N GLN A 48 17.13 -25.27 12.88
CA GLN A 48 17.27 -26.70 13.15
C GLN A 48 17.44 -27.56 11.89
N GLU A 49 16.70 -27.26 10.81
CA GLU A 49 16.70 -28.09 9.59
C GLU A 49 16.22 -27.30 8.36
N GLY A 50 16.45 -27.85 7.18
CA GLY A 50 15.93 -27.25 5.91
C GLY A 50 16.69 -26.02 5.44
N LEU A 51 17.91 -25.79 5.92
CA LEU A 51 18.81 -24.75 5.45
C LEU A 51 19.95 -25.37 4.63
N ASP A 52 20.25 -24.74 3.48
CA ASP A 52 21.38 -25.15 2.61
C ASP A 52 22.72 -24.89 3.32
N ASN A 53 22.82 -23.72 3.99
CA ASN A 53 23.90 -23.34 4.87
C ASN A 53 23.31 -22.73 6.13
N THR A 54 23.57 -23.32 7.29
CA THR A 54 23.05 -22.81 8.56
C THR A 54 23.77 -21.54 8.98
N PRO A 55 23.10 -20.37 9.03
CA PRO A 55 23.71 -19.15 9.48
C PRO A 55 24.03 -19.21 10.98
N LYS A 56 24.96 -18.36 11.44
CA LYS A 56 25.25 -18.20 12.86
C LYS A 56 24.00 -17.63 13.58
N GLY A 57 23.40 -18.39 14.47
CA GLY A 57 22.33 -17.88 15.36
C GLY A 57 22.90 -16.96 16.42
N VAL A 58 22.36 -15.75 16.54
CA VAL A 58 22.75 -14.78 17.58
C VAL A 58 21.52 -14.28 18.27
N GLN A 59 21.36 -14.68 19.53
CA GLN A 59 20.31 -14.17 20.39
C GLN A 59 20.74 -12.82 20.97
N LEU A 60 19.88 -11.83 20.83
CA LEU A 60 20.11 -10.47 21.31
C LEU A 60 19.29 -10.23 22.58
N ASP A 61 19.94 -9.85 23.64
CA ASP A 61 19.28 -9.39 24.86
C ASP A 61 18.76 -7.97 24.67
N LYS A 62 17.59 -7.71 25.27
CA LYS A 62 17.08 -6.35 25.35
C LYS A 62 17.87 -5.59 26.40
N ILE A 63 18.85 -4.83 25.95
CA ILE A 63 19.60 -3.93 26.82
C ILE A 63 18.79 -2.63 26.95
N LEU A 64 18.28 -2.37 28.15
CA LEU A 64 17.73 -1.05 28.48
C LEU A 64 18.91 -0.12 28.77
N PRO A 65 18.94 1.11 28.26
CA PRO A 65 19.97 2.06 28.61
C PRO A 65 19.97 2.26 30.13
N GLN A 66 21.02 1.83 30.79
CA GLN A 66 21.34 2.34 32.12
C GLN A 66 22.01 3.70 31.93
N GLU A 67 21.83 4.62 32.87
CA GLU A 67 22.16 6.03 32.80
C GLU A 67 23.63 6.38 32.47
N SER A 68 24.49 5.41 32.24
CA SER A 68 25.91 5.63 31.91
C SER A 68 26.49 4.51 31.06
N TYR A 69 26.22 4.52 29.76
CA TYR A 69 27.17 3.90 28.83
C TYR A 69 28.20 4.95 28.42
N PRO A 70 29.52 4.71 28.63
CA PRO A 70 30.53 5.51 27.95
C PRO A 70 30.25 5.36 26.45
N ALA A 71 29.96 6.47 25.79
CA ALA A 71 29.79 6.49 24.35
C ALA A 71 31.16 6.21 23.70
N GLU A 72 31.49 4.94 23.50
CA GLU A 72 32.59 4.59 22.61
C GLU A 72 32.23 5.10 21.22
N LYS A 73 32.95 6.12 20.77
CA LYS A 73 32.80 6.61 19.39
C LYS A 73 33.36 5.55 18.45
N VAL A 74 32.47 4.77 17.87
CA VAL A 74 32.84 3.86 16.77
C VAL A 74 33.18 4.71 15.57
N GLN A 75 34.41 4.65 15.10
CA GLN A 75 34.79 5.23 13.81
C GLN A 75 34.13 4.41 12.70
N ILE A 76 33.15 4.99 12.05
CA ILE A 76 32.54 4.41 10.86
C ILE A 76 33.38 4.84 9.67
N SER A 77 33.93 3.87 8.94
CA SER A 77 34.65 4.15 7.68
C SER A 77 33.68 4.80 6.69
N THR A 78 34.01 6.03 6.27
CA THR A 78 33.19 6.80 5.32
C THR A 78 33.67 6.62 3.87
N SER A 79 34.42 5.56 3.55
CA SER A 79 34.80 5.28 2.17
C SER A 79 33.55 4.99 1.31
N SER A 80 33.08 6.04 0.68
CA SER A 80 31.77 6.12 0.01
C SER A 80 31.71 5.38 -1.34
N GLU A 81 32.84 5.00 -1.94
CA GLU A 81 32.85 4.41 -3.28
C GLU A 81 32.55 2.91 -3.32
N GLU A 82 32.62 2.21 -2.21
CA GLU A 82 32.35 0.77 -2.12
C GLU A 82 31.31 0.36 -1.06
N ALA A 83 30.41 1.25 -0.65
CA ALA A 83 29.39 0.91 0.33
C ALA A 83 28.48 -0.21 -0.20
N ARG A 84 28.85 -1.46 0.08
CA ARG A 84 28.10 -2.67 -0.31
C ARG A 84 26.91 -2.95 0.62
N GLY A 85 26.81 -2.23 1.72
CA GLY A 85 25.73 -2.33 2.70
C GLY A 85 24.40 -1.88 2.15
N GLY A 86 23.33 -2.28 2.83
CA GLY A 86 21.98 -1.93 2.44
C GLY A 86 20.94 -2.80 3.12
N MET A 87 19.82 -2.97 2.43
CA MET A 87 18.72 -3.79 2.88
C MET A 87 18.21 -4.67 1.74
N MET A 88 17.73 -5.86 2.06
CA MET A 88 17.01 -6.68 1.11
C MET A 88 15.63 -7.00 1.69
N LEU A 89 14.59 -6.63 0.96
CA LEU A 89 13.21 -6.88 1.32
C LEU A 89 12.58 -7.86 0.33
N TYR A 90 11.84 -8.84 0.86
CA TYR A 90 11.15 -9.81 0.03
C TYR A 90 9.78 -9.31 -0.38
N THR A 91 9.48 -9.41 -1.67
CA THR A 91 8.15 -9.10 -2.23
C THR A 91 7.47 -10.37 -2.68
N SER A 92 6.19 -10.52 -2.38
CA SER A 92 5.32 -11.48 -3.03
C SER A 92 5.05 -11.01 -4.47
N GLY A 93 5.99 -11.25 -5.37
CA GLY A 93 5.81 -10.95 -6.78
C GLY A 93 4.55 -11.61 -7.36
N THR A 94 4.19 -11.25 -8.59
CA THR A 94 3.14 -11.94 -9.39
C THR A 94 3.50 -13.39 -9.73
N THR A 95 4.70 -13.85 -9.35
CA THR A 95 5.24 -15.21 -9.51
C THR A 95 5.12 -15.99 -8.19
N ALA A 96 5.18 -17.31 -8.27
CA ALA A 96 4.92 -18.22 -7.14
C ALA A 96 5.87 -18.05 -5.94
N LYS A 97 7.07 -17.50 -6.11
CA LYS A 97 8.05 -17.33 -5.02
C LYS A 97 8.43 -15.87 -4.81
N PRO A 98 8.60 -15.42 -3.55
CA PRO A 98 9.06 -14.05 -3.24
C PRO A 98 10.45 -13.76 -3.83
N LYS A 99 10.65 -12.52 -4.30
CA LYS A 99 11.95 -12.03 -4.80
C LYS A 99 12.60 -11.14 -3.76
N GLY A 100 13.91 -11.28 -3.55
CA GLY A 100 14.70 -10.38 -2.72
C GLY A 100 15.07 -9.10 -3.49
N VAL A 101 14.53 -7.98 -3.08
CA VAL A 101 14.79 -6.65 -3.65
C VAL A 101 15.97 -6.02 -2.93
N VAL A 102 17.08 -5.81 -3.60
CA VAL A 102 18.29 -5.24 -3.02
C VAL A 102 18.26 -3.71 -3.10
N LEU A 103 18.16 -3.09 -1.93
CA LEU A 103 18.17 -1.64 -1.74
C LEU A 103 19.55 -1.23 -1.21
N PRO A 104 20.44 -0.65 -2.04
CA PRO A 104 21.73 -0.19 -1.56
C PRO A 104 21.58 0.96 -0.56
N GLN A 105 22.56 1.15 0.29
CA GLN A 105 22.54 2.22 1.30
C GLN A 105 22.31 3.59 0.66
N SER A 106 22.92 3.84 -0.51
CA SER A 106 22.73 5.09 -1.26
C SER A 106 21.25 5.34 -1.64
N ALA A 107 20.52 4.31 -2.06
CA ALA A 107 19.10 4.43 -2.38
C ALA A 107 18.25 4.68 -1.12
N LEU A 108 18.56 4.02 0.00
CA LEU A 108 17.88 4.24 1.28
C LEU A 108 18.13 5.67 1.81
N GLU A 109 19.33 6.18 1.65
CA GLU A 109 19.69 7.55 2.03
C GLU A 109 19.00 8.58 1.12
N ALA A 110 19.06 8.38 -0.20
CA ALA A 110 18.35 9.23 -1.17
C ALA A 110 16.84 9.29 -0.89
N GLN A 111 16.24 8.14 -0.60
CA GLN A 111 14.84 8.06 -0.23
C GLN A 111 14.55 8.83 1.05
N SER A 112 15.35 8.64 2.10
CA SER A 112 15.14 9.32 3.37
C SER A 112 15.30 10.84 3.24
N LYS A 113 16.28 11.32 2.46
CA LYS A 113 16.47 12.76 2.16
C LYS A 113 15.29 13.32 1.36
N SER A 114 14.80 12.58 0.37
CA SER A 114 13.64 12.95 -0.44
C SER A 114 12.40 13.14 0.42
N LEU A 115 12.12 12.18 1.31
CA LEU A 115 10.99 12.24 2.23
C LEU A 115 11.15 13.34 3.29
N ALA A 116 12.35 13.51 3.84
CA ALA A 116 12.64 14.60 4.78
C ALA A 116 12.32 15.96 4.19
N GLN A 117 12.69 16.17 2.93
CA GLN A 117 12.38 17.41 2.20
C GLN A 117 10.89 17.54 1.89
N ALA A 118 10.27 16.49 1.34
CA ALA A 118 8.88 16.55 0.88
C ALA A 118 7.87 16.72 2.03
N TRP A 119 8.14 16.10 3.17
CA TRP A 119 7.22 16.08 4.31
C TRP A 119 7.70 16.94 5.49
N ASP A 120 8.74 17.74 5.27
CA ASP A 120 9.28 18.69 6.25
C ASP A 120 9.56 18.04 7.61
N TYR A 121 10.27 16.89 7.59
CA TYR A 121 10.65 16.20 8.82
C TYR A 121 11.63 17.05 9.64
N SER A 122 11.45 17.03 10.95
CA SER A 122 12.29 17.78 11.87
C SER A 122 12.52 17.02 13.20
N PRO A 123 13.51 17.44 14.01
CA PRO A 123 13.70 16.90 15.36
C PRO A 123 12.53 17.11 16.32
N LYS A 124 11.59 17.99 15.97
CA LYS A 124 10.35 18.23 16.74
C LYS A 124 9.30 17.14 16.50
N ASP A 125 9.46 16.34 15.46
CA ASP A 125 8.50 15.29 15.14
C ASP A 125 8.62 14.11 16.08
N ARG A 126 7.45 13.55 16.38
CA ARG A 126 7.28 12.34 17.14
C ARG A 126 6.37 11.39 16.38
N LEU A 127 6.94 10.30 15.92
CA LEU A 127 6.25 9.30 15.10
C LEU A 127 5.81 8.13 15.97
N LEU A 128 4.55 7.73 15.88
CA LEU A 128 4.08 6.45 16.43
C LEU A 128 4.23 5.35 15.38
N HIS A 129 5.17 4.43 15.63
CA HIS A 129 5.53 3.36 14.71
C HIS A 129 4.77 2.07 15.03
N VAL A 130 3.84 1.68 14.16
CA VAL A 130 3.01 0.47 14.30
C VAL A 130 3.18 -0.52 13.14
N LEU A 131 4.03 -0.19 12.17
CA LEU A 131 4.21 -0.96 10.94
C LEU A 131 5.28 -2.04 11.08
N PRO A 132 5.21 -3.13 10.30
CA PRO A 132 6.24 -4.15 10.30
C PRO A 132 7.52 -3.68 9.59
N LEU A 133 8.69 -4.03 10.15
CA LEU A 133 10.00 -3.63 9.62
C LEU A 133 10.47 -4.44 8.39
N HIS A 134 9.79 -5.52 8.04
CA HIS A 134 10.05 -6.27 6.79
C HIS A 134 9.35 -5.66 5.57
N HIS A 135 8.74 -4.49 5.71
CA HIS A 135 8.15 -3.69 4.64
C HIS A 135 8.80 -2.32 4.55
N ILE A 136 9.04 -1.85 3.33
CA ILE A 136 9.71 -0.57 3.07
C ILE A 136 8.98 0.61 3.72
N HIS A 137 7.67 0.57 3.83
CA HIS A 137 6.88 1.59 4.52
C HIS A 137 7.27 1.72 6.00
N GLY A 138 7.36 0.59 6.72
CA GLY A 138 7.78 0.60 8.12
C GLY A 138 9.24 0.96 8.29
N THR A 139 10.10 0.54 7.37
CA THR A 139 11.55 0.71 7.51
C THR A 139 12.00 2.09 7.06
N VAL A 140 11.62 2.56 5.90
CA VAL A 140 12.11 3.84 5.38
C VAL A 140 11.31 5.00 5.96
N ASN A 141 9.98 5.02 5.77
CA ASN A 141 9.17 6.13 6.25
C ASN A 141 9.18 6.28 7.77
N ALA A 142 9.01 5.15 8.47
CA ALA A 142 8.72 5.18 9.89
C ALA A 142 9.95 4.90 10.77
N LEU A 143 11.11 4.56 10.17
CA LEU A 143 12.33 4.33 10.92
C LEU A 143 13.51 5.15 10.37
N LEU A 144 13.97 4.91 9.14
CA LEU A 144 15.22 5.51 8.64
C LEU A 144 15.09 7.04 8.47
N THR A 145 13.98 7.52 7.90
CA THR A 145 13.77 8.96 7.69
C THR A 145 13.69 9.73 9.02
N PRO A 146 12.87 9.31 10.01
CA PRO A 146 12.88 9.94 11.33
C PRO A 146 14.26 9.93 12.01
N LEU A 147 15.00 8.81 11.93
CA LEU A 147 16.35 8.73 12.49
C LEU A 147 17.30 9.72 11.83
N LEU A 148 17.26 9.83 10.49
CA LEU A 148 18.10 10.77 9.73
C LEU A 148 17.84 12.23 10.14
N THR A 149 16.61 12.56 10.47
CA THR A 149 16.18 13.93 10.78
C THR A 149 16.20 14.25 12.27
N GLY A 150 16.57 13.29 13.12
CA GLY A 150 16.61 13.46 14.58
C GLY A 150 15.23 13.46 15.25
N ALA A 151 14.18 13.00 14.54
CA ALA A 151 12.84 12.88 15.10
C ALA A 151 12.75 11.72 16.12
N THR A 152 11.79 11.82 17.04
CA THR A 152 11.53 10.76 18.01
C THR A 152 10.65 9.67 17.40
N ILE A 153 10.96 8.41 17.67
CA ILE A 153 10.16 7.26 17.27
C ILE A 153 9.68 6.51 18.50
N GLU A 154 8.36 6.31 18.59
CA GLU A 154 7.75 5.45 19.58
C GLU A 154 7.23 4.17 18.93
N PHE A 155 7.73 3.02 19.36
CA PHE A 155 7.33 1.72 18.79
C PHE A 155 6.15 1.12 19.54
N MET A 156 5.14 0.69 18.78
CA MET A 156 4.02 -0.09 19.28
C MET A 156 3.82 -1.33 18.41
N PHE A 157 4.26 -2.46 18.90
CA PHE A 157 4.14 -3.74 18.19
C PHE A 157 3.71 -4.87 19.15
N PRO A 158 2.74 -5.70 18.80
CA PRO A 158 1.90 -5.62 17.58
C PRO A 158 0.95 -4.42 17.58
N PHE A 159 0.44 -4.05 16.40
CA PHE A 159 -0.59 -3.03 16.28
C PHE A 159 -1.82 -3.39 17.13
N ASN A 160 -2.30 -2.40 17.88
CA ASN A 160 -3.54 -2.52 18.67
C ASN A 160 -4.24 -1.16 18.64
N VAL A 161 -5.47 -1.13 18.12
CA VAL A 161 -6.20 0.11 17.89
C VAL A 161 -6.51 0.87 19.18
N ASP A 162 -6.86 0.16 20.26
CA ASP A 162 -7.20 0.77 21.55
C ASP A 162 -5.97 1.43 22.16
N LYS A 163 -4.80 0.75 22.05
CA LYS A 163 -3.53 1.33 22.52
C LYS A 163 -3.11 2.54 21.69
N VAL A 164 -3.40 2.55 20.36
CA VAL A 164 -3.15 3.72 19.51
C VAL A 164 -4.01 4.88 19.99
N TRP A 165 -5.31 4.69 20.18
CA TRP A 165 -6.20 5.72 20.70
C TRP A 165 -5.76 6.22 22.09
N THR A 166 -5.45 5.31 23.01
CA THR A 166 -4.92 5.66 24.33
C THR A 166 -3.65 6.52 24.22
N ARG A 167 -2.68 6.10 23.37
CA ARG A 167 -1.43 6.87 23.20
C ARG A 167 -1.65 8.25 22.59
N LEU A 168 -2.56 8.39 21.64
CA LEU A 168 -2.90 9.68 21.03
C LEU A 168 -3.60 10.60 22.02
N SER A 169 -4.56 10.09 22.80
CA SER A 169 -5.37 10.87 23.75
C SER A 169 -4.62 11.29 25.03
N ASN A 170 -3.71 10.47 25.52
CA ASN A 170 -3.04 10.68 26.81
C ASN A 170 -2.50 12.10 27.04
N PRO A 171 -1.82 12.76 26.07
CA PRO A 171 -1.31 14.13 26.27
C PRO A 171 -2.40 15.19 26.44
N PHE A 172 -3.65 14.87 26.15
CA PHE A 172 -4.79 15.79 26.11
C PHE A 172 -5.86 15.46 27.15
N LEU A 173 -5.62 14.45 28.02
CA LEU A 173 -6.54 14.15 29.12
C LEU A 173 -6.43 15.20 30.23
N SER A 174 -7.57 15.55 30.82
CA SER A 174 -7.69 16.58 31.87
C SER A 174 -7.26 16.12 33.28
N SER A 175 -6.73 14.90 33.41
CA SER A 175 -6.40 14.32 34.73
C SER A 175 -5.36 15.14 35.50
N SER A 176 -5.57 15.22 36.81
CA SER A 176 -4.80 15.95 37.81
C SER A 176 -3.29 15.96 37.60
N ALA A 177 -2.66 17.10 37.88
CA ALA A 177 -1.24 17.42 37.63
C ALA A 177 -0.22 16.36 38.14
N GLU A 178 -0.61 15.44 39.01
CA GLU A 178 0.24 14.36 39.52
C GLU A 178 0.32 13.12 38.62
N GLN A 179 -0.58 12.98 37.62
CA GLN A 179 -0.61 11.88 36.64
C GLN A 179 -0.39 12.34 35.19
N GLN A 180 -0.08 13.57 34.94
CA GLN A 180 0.39 14.03 33.65
C GLN A 180 1.71 13.31 33.36
N THR A 181 1.59 12.14 32.75
CA THR A 181 2.73 11.52 32.07
C THR A 181 3.27 12.59 31.13
N HIS A 182 4.54 12.94 31.24
CA HIS A 182 5.24 13.91 30.40
C HIS A 182 5.29 13.47 28.92
N GLN A 183 4.21 12.84 28.41
CA GLN A 183 4.12 12.36 27.05
C GLN A 183 3.82 13.51 26.11
N GLN A 184 4.76 13.78 25.24
CA GLN A 184 4.55 14.74 24.15
C GLN A 184 3.53 14.21 23.12
N PRO A 185 2.77 15.08 22.45
CA PRO A 185 1.87 14.71 21.37
C PRO A 185 2.58 13.95 20.25
N ILE A 186 1.87 13.01 19.64
CA ILE A 186 2.29 12.39 18.38
C ILE A 186 2.01 13.37 17.24
N THR A 187 3.04 13.73 16.49
CA THR A 187 2.94 14.67 15.36
C THR A 187 2.85 13.97 14.03
N PHE A 188 3.21 12.67 13.98
CA PHE A 188 3.28 11.91 12.76
C PHE A 188 2.75 10.48 12.94
N PHE A 189 1.80 10.11 12.08
CA PHE A 189 1.28 8.75 12.02
C PHE A 189 1.13 8.30 10.56
N THR A 190 1.83 7.24 10.17
CA THR A 190 1.84 6.70 8.81
C THR A 190 1.44 5.25 8.83
N VAL A 191 0.35 4.91 8.14
CA VAL A 191 -0.22 3.56 8.15
C VAL A 191 -0.91 3.23 6.82
N VAL A 192 -1.51 2.05 6.77
CA VAL A 192 -2.27 1.55 5.62
C VAL A 192 -3.77 1.84 5.78
N PRO A 193 -4.56 1.86 4.68
CA PRO A 193 -6.00 2.17 4.74
C PRO A 193 -6.79 1.33 5.74
N THR A 194 -6.45 0.05 5.91
CA THR A 194 -7.12 -0.84 6.88
C THR A 194 -6.94 -0.40 8.32
N ILE A 195 -5.84 0.25 8.68
CA ILE A 195 -5.63 0.80 10.03
C ILE A 195 -6.52 2.04 10.23
N TRP A 196 -6.60 2.93 9.24
CA TRP A 196 -7.52 4.07 9.28
C TRP A 196 -8.97 3.64 9.45
N ALA A 197 -9.40 2.63 8.69
CA ALA A 197 -10.76 2.07 8.81
C ALA A 197 -11.03 1.51 10.22
N ARG A 198 -10.08 0.76 10.81
CA ARG A 198 -10.22 0.24 12.19
C ARG A 198 -10.29 1.36 13.22
N MET A 199 -9.50 2.41 13.05
CA MET A 199 -9.56 3.58 13.95
C MET A 199 -10.94 4.24 13.87
N LEU A 200 -11.47 4.49 12.68
CA LEU A 200 -12.81 5.04 12.49
C LEU A 200 -13.91 4.18 13.15
N GLN A 201 -13.88 2.86 12.96
CA GLN A 201 -14.84 1.91 13.55
C GLN A 201 -14.83 1.88 15.08
N THR A 202 -13.76 2.31 15.70
CA THR A 202 -13.60 2.26 17.18
C THR A 202 -13.69 3.63 17.83
N ALA A 203 -13.64 4.71 17.07
CA ALA A 203 -13.66 6.08 17.62
C ALA A 203 -14.89 6.37 18.49
N ASP A 204 -16.09 5.92 18.06
CA ASP A 204 -17.33 6.13 18.81
C ASP A 204 -17.47 5.24 20.07
N LYS A 205 -16.61 4.22 20.19
CA LYS A 205 -16.59 3.32 21.36
C LYS A 205 -15.70 3.83 22.48
N LEU A 206 -14.96 4.92 22.26
CA LEU A 206 -14.10 5.50 23.28
C LEU A 206 -14.95 6.12 24.41
N PRO A 207 -14.51 6.00 25.69
CA PRO A 207 -15.09 6.76 26.77
C PRO A 207 -15.09 8.25 26.46
N GLU A 208 -16.11 9.01 26.88
CA GLU A 208 -16.35 10.39 26.46
C GLU A 208 -15.12 11.32 26.67
N GLU A 209 -14.46 11.25 27.82
CA GLU A 209 -13.25 12.03 28.10
C GLU A 209 -12.11 11.65 27.15
N SER A 210 -11.88 10.35 26.94
CA SER A 210 -10.86 9.85 26.01
C SER A 210 -11.19 10.20 24.56
N LYS A 211 -12.47 10.18 24.18
CA LYS A 211 -12.94 10.58 22.85
C LYS A 211 -12.61 12.05 22.59
N LYS A 212 -12.96 12.93 23.52
CA LYS A 212 -12.65 14.37 23.42
C LYS A 212 -11.14 14.62 23.27
N ALA A 213 -10.33 13.97 24.10
CA ALA A 213 -8.87 14.07 24.04
C ALA A 213 -8.30 13.50 22.72
N ALA A 214 -8.86 12.39 22.23
CA ALA A 214 -8.46 11.78 20.95
C ALA A 214 -8.81 12.70 19.75
N MET A 215 -9.99 13.34 19.77
CA MET A 215 -10.37 14.29 18.72
C MET A 215 -9.46 15.52 18.71
N GLU A 216 -9.02 15.99 19.87
CA GLU A 216 -8.01 17.05 19.96
C GLU A 216 -6.65 16.59 19.40
N ALA A 217 -6.24 15.38 19.75
CA ALA A 217 -4.95 14.80 19.34
C ALA A 217 -4.79 14.67 17.81
N ILE A 218 -5.88 14.32 17.09
CA ILE A 218 -5.82 14.07 15.65
C ILE A 218 -6.02 15.32 14.78
N GLN A 219 -6.28 16.46 15.38
CA GLN A 219 -6.34 17.73 14.64
C GLN A 219 -4.96 18.05 14.03
N ARG A 220 -4.97 18.76 12.89
CA ARG A 220 -3.75 19.11 12.15
C ARG A 220 -2.68 19.83 12.95
N LYS A 221 -3.08 20.68 13.91
CA LYS A 221 -2.16 21.40 14.79
C LYS A 221 -1.32 20.48 15.68
N ASN A 222 -1.82 19.26 15.98
CA ASN A 222 -1.16 18.25 16.81
C ASN A 222 -0.61 17.11 15.94
N LEU A 223 -1.44 16.48 15.11
CA LEU A 223 -1.05 15.42 14.16
C LEU A 223 -0.84 16.02 12.77
N ARG A 224 0.29 16.68 12.55
CA ARG A 224 0.56 17.40 11.29
C ARG A 224 0.69 16.48 10.06
N LEU A 225 1.16 15.23 10.25
CA LEU A 225 1.30 14.23 9.21
C LEU A 225 0.51 12.97 9.54
N ASN A 226 -0.49 12.72 8.73
CA ASN A 226 -1.37 11.55 8.77
C ASN A 226 -1.36 10.92 7.37
N ILE A 227 -0.48 9.92 7.17
CA ILE A 227 -0.17 9.39 5.85
C ILE A 227 -0.80 8.02 5.62
N SER A 228 -1.42 7.84 4.46
CA SER A 228 -1.96 6.57 3.97
C SER A 228 -1.21 6.10 2.73
N GLY A 229 -0.92 4.81 2.66
CA GLY A 229 -0.30 4.23 1.47
C GLY A 229 -0.24 2.72 1.48
N SER A 230 0.50 2.14 0.53
CA SER A 230 0.62 0.70 0.24
C SER A 230 -0.63 0.06 -0.39
N ALA A 231 -1.76 0.75 -0.38
CA ALA A 231 -2.99 0.42 -1.09
C ALA A 231 -3.75 1.71 -1.39
N ALA A 232 -4.69 1.67 -2.32
CA ALA A 232 -5.58 2.79 -2.59
C ALA A 232 -6.43 3.11 -1.34
N LEU A 233 -6.55 4.38 -1.02
CA LEU A 233 -7.36 4.86 0.10
C LEU A 233 -8.81 5.02 -0.38
N PRO A 234 -9.80 4.35 0.24
CA PRO A 234 -11.20 4.58 -0.10
C PRO A 234 -11.62 6.00 0.22
N THR A 235 -12.29 6.67 -0.73
CA THR A 235 -12.85 8.03 -0.56
C THR A 235 -13.70 8.18 0.73
N PRO A 236 -14.59 7.21 1.08
CA PRO A 236 -15.34 7.30 2.34
C PRO A 236 -14.45 7.29 3.59
N THR A 237 -13.38 6.50 3.58
CA THR A 237 -12.41 6.46 4.70
C THR A 237 -11.72 7.80 4.86
N LYS A 238 -11.29 8.42 3.74
CA LYS A 238 -10.67 9.74 3.72
C LYS A 238 -11.62 10.82 4.23
N ALA A 239 -12.86 10.82 3.73
CA ALA A 239 -13.90 11.76 4.12
C ALA A 239 -14.25 11.63 5.62
N ALA A 240 -14.51 10.41 6.10
CA ALA A 240 -14.83 10.15 7.50
C ALA A 240 -13.69 10.54 8.45
N TRP A 241 -12.43 10.30 8.06
CA TRP A 241 -11.28 10.77 8.85
C TRP A 241 -11.19 12.29 8.86
N THR A 242 -11.42 12.93 7.73
CA THR A 242 -11.39 14.41 7.63
C THR A 242 -12.46 15.04 8.51
N GLU A 243 -13.65 14.47 8.55
CA GLU A 243 -14.73 14.90 9.44
C GLU A 243 -14.35 14.68 10.91
N LEU A 244 -13.94 13.46 11.28
CA LEU A 244 -13.58 13.11 12.64
C LEU A 244 -12.44 13.98 13.19
N SER A 245 -11.46 14.32 12.37
CA SER A 245 -10.28 15.11 12.72
C SER A 245 -10.46 16.62 12.53
N GLN A 246 -11.69 17.08 12.25
CA GLN A 246 -12.02 18.49 12.03
C GLN A 246 -11.17 19.15 10.92
N GLY A 247 -11.03 18.47 9.79
CA GLY A 247 -10.37 19.00 8.60
C GLY A 247 -8.94 18.51 8.36
N ASN A 248 -8.40 17.57 9.15
CA ASN A 248 -7.07 17.02 8.90
C ASN A 248 -7.11 15.92 7.83
N VAL A 249 -7.11 16.32 6.57
CA VAL A 249 -7.19 15.42 5.41
C VAL A 249 -6.04 14.42 5.38
N LEU A 250 -6.30 13.14 5.07
CA LEU A 250 -5.25 12.13 4.90
C LEU A 250 -4.39 12.43 3.67
N LEU A 251 -3.07 12.33 3.84
CA LEU A 251 -2.09 12.45 2.77
C LEU A 251 -1.86 11.07 2.13
N GLU A 252 -2.14 10.95 0.84
CA GLU A 252 -1.90 9.73 0.08
C GLU A 252 -0.53 9.73 -0.58
N ARG A 253 0.08 8.54 -0.67
CA ARG A 253 1.35 8.37 -1.37
C ARG A 253 1.41 7.00 -2.08
N TYR A 254 2.17 6.93 -3.16
CA TYR A 254 2.41 5.74 -3.96
C TYR A 254 3.87 5.32 -3.88
N GLY A 255 4.08 4.02 -3.90
CA GLY A 255 5.38 3.40 -3.96
C GLY A 255 5.32 1.88 -3.83
N MET A 256 6.45 1.25 -4.01
CA MET A 256 6.65 -0.19 -3.89
C MET A 256 8.05 -0.46 -3.37
N THR A 257 8.35 -1.73 -3.07
CA THR A 257 9.66 -2.10 -2.49
C THR A 257 10.83 -1.66 -3.38
N GLU A 258 10.67 -1.78 -4.69
CA GLU A 258 11.69 -1.50 -5.69
C GLU A 258 12.05 -0.01 -5.83
N VAL A 259 11.18 0.88 -5.41
CA VAL A 259 11.36 2.34 -5.62
C VAL A 259 11.22 3.15 -4.33
N GLY A 260 10.83 2.53 -3.24
CA GLY A 260 10.45 3.23 -2.03
C GLY A 260 9.13 4.00 -2.19
N MET A 261 9.08 5.23 -1.68
CA MET A 261 8.00 6.18 -1.96
C MET A 261 8.40 6.97 -3.20
N ALA A 262 7.56 6.93 -4.23
CA ALA A 262 7.84 7.57 -5.50
C ALA A 262 7.00 8.82 -5.76
N LEU A 263 5.70 8.76 -5.45
CA LEU A 263 4.79 9.90 -5.59
C LEU A 263 4.08 10.17 -4.25
N SER A 264 3.75 11.41 -4.00
CA SER A 264 3.05 11.83 -2.79
C SER A 264 2.15 13.03 -3.04
N CYS A 265 1.01 13.05 -2.40
CA CYS A 265 0.26 14.29 -2.17
C CYS A 265 1.10 15.27 -1.35
N GLY A 266 0.78 16.56 -1.44
CA GLY A 266 1.51 17.62 -0.77
C GLY A 266 1.10 17.85 0.68
N LEU A 267 1.76 18.80 1.33
CA LEU A 267 1.51 19.14 2.73
C LEU A 267 0.26 20.01 2.92
N THR A 268 -0.10 20.85 1.94
CA THR A 268 -1.31 21.67 1.99
C THR A 268 -2.56 20.83 1.75
N ASP A 269 -3.72 21.27 2.25
CA ASP A 269 -4.96 20.51 2.07
C ASP A 269 -5.40 20.48 0.60
N SER A 270 -5.17 21.54 -0.15
CA SER A 270 -5.45 21.62 -1.58
C SER A 270 -4.66 20.58 -2.38
N ASP A 271 -3.45 20.22 -1.93
CA ASP A 271 -2.60 19.21 -2.57
C ASP A 271 -2.91 17.78 -2.11
N ARG A 272 -3.85 17.58 -1.15
CA ARG A 272 -4.30 16.25 -0.70
C ARG A 272 -5.53 15.78 -1.48
N VAL A 273 -5.42 15.85 -2.79
CA VAL A 273 -6.49 15.51 -3.75
C VAL A 273 -6.99 14.09 -3.56
N ASP A 274 -8.31 13.91 -3.50
CA ASP A 274 -8.89 12.58 -3.35
C ASP A 274 -8.65 11.70 -4.58
N GLY A 275 -8.25 10.45 -4.33
CA GLY A 275 -7.92 9.46 -5.36
C GLY A 275 -6.63 9.71 -6.12
N SER A 276 -5.95 10.84 -5.87
CA SER A 276 -4.63 11.13 -6.42
C SER A 276 -3.53 10.61 -5.49
N VAL A 277 -2.39 10.31 -6.06
CA VAL A 277 -1.14 10.07 -5.35
C VAL A 277 -0.17 11.24 -5.46
N GLY A 278 -0.65 12.40 -5.90
CA GLY A 278 0.08 13.66 -5.97
C GLY A 278 1.12 13.71 -7.08
N TRP A 279 2.35 14.04 -6.73
CA TRP A 279 3.44 14.35 -7.66
C TRP A 279 4.67 13.49 -7.36
N PRO A 280 5.60 13.34 -8.34
CA PRO A 280 6.90 12.74 -8.07
C PRO A 280 7.62 13.44 -6.94
N LEU A 281 8.10 12.66 -5.97
CA LEU A 281 8.87 13.15 -4.84
C LEU A 281 10.22 13.77 -5.28
N PRO A 282 10.84 14.63 -4.48
CA PRO A 282 12.21 15.09 -4.75
C PRO A 282 13.13 13.92 -5.09
N SER A 283 14.00 14.09 -6.08
CA SER A 283 14.92 13.05 -6.61
C SER A 283 14.27 11.91 -7.39
N VAL A 284 12.95 11.93 -7.62
CA VAL A 284 12.24 10.94 -8.45
C VAL A 284 11.87 11.57 -9.78
N GLN A 285 12.29 10.94 -10.86
CA GLN A 285 11.81 11.23 -12.20
C GLN A 285 10.73 10.21 -12.57
N ALA A 286 9.65 10.68 -13.17
CA ALA A 286 8.53 9.84 -13.55
C ALA A 286 8.05 10.19 -14.95
N ARG A 287 7.77 9.17 -15.77
CA ARG A 287 7.13 9.31 -17.08
C ARG A 287 5.99 8.31 -17.24
N LEU A 288 5.05 8.61 -18.11
CA LEU A 288 4.03 7.65 -18.55
C LEU A 288 4.40 7.13 -19.94
N VAL A 289 4.23 5.83 -20.13
CA VAL A 289 4.48 5.19 -21.44
C VAL A 289 3.22 4.44 -21.85
N ASN A 290 2.72 4.73 -23.04
CA ASN A 290 1.56 4.03 -23.58
C ASN A 290 1.87 2.53 -23.70
N SER A 291 1.04 1.71 -23.04
CA SER A 291 1.29 0.27 -22.95
C SER A 291 1.11 -0.49 -24.27
N ASP A 292 0.46 0.11 -25.27
CA ASP A 292 0.17 -0.53 -26.56
C ASP A 292 1.19 -0.09 -27.62
N THR A 293 1.55 1.20 -27.66
CA THR A 293 2.49 1.74 -28.68
C THR A 293 3.93 1.77 -28.20
N GLY A 294 4.17 1.78 -26.88
CA GLY A 294 5.50 1.96 -26.28
C GLY A 294 5.99 3.42 -26.28
N GLU A 295 5.18 4.37 -26.75
CA GLU A 295 5.53 5.78 -26.82
C GLU A 295 5.38 6.49 -25.49
N ILE A 296 6.24 7.47 -25.24
CA ILE A 296 6.14 8.32 -24.05
C ILE A 296 4.92 9.23 -24.20
N VAL A 297 4.03 9.20 -23.21
CA VAL A 297 2.86 10.07 -23.15
C VAL A 297 3.32 11.50 -22.85
N SER A 298 2.98 12.45 -23.74
CA SER A 298 3.34 13.87 -23.58
C SER A 298 2.91 14.40 -22.19
N GLU A 299 3.71 15.28 -21.60
CA GLU A 299 3.39 15.91 -20.31
C GLU A 299 2.11 16.75 -20.37
N THR A 300 1.75 17.25 -21.53
CA THR A 300 0.52 18.00 -21.78
C THR A 300 -0.71 17.14 -22.07
N ALA A 301 -0.51 15.82 -22.26
CA ALA A 301 -1.60 14.87 -22.48
C ALA A 301 -2.21 14.47 -21.11
N LEU A 302 -3.42 14.94 -20.85
CA LEU A 302 -4.13 14.81 -19.58
C LEU A 302 -5.36 13.91 -19.71
N GLY A 303 -5.85 13.42 -18.57
CA GLY A 303 -7.05 12.60 -18.47
C GLY A 303 -6.83 11.11 -18.73
N GLU A 304 -7.85 10.33 -18.43
CA GLU A 304 -7.82 8.86 -18.48
C GLU A 304 -7.50 8.28 -19.85
N SER A 305 -7.90 8.95 -20.93
CA SER A 305 -7.61 8.53 -22.31
C SER A 305 -6.11 8.54 -22.64
N ASN A 306 -5.31 9.26 -21.88
CA ASN A 306 -3.86 9.37 -22.01
C ASN A 306 -3.11 8.59 -20.90
N ALA A 307 -3.75 7.54 -20.38
CA ALA A 307 -3.13 6.70 -19.38
C ALA A 307 -1.95 5.88 -19.95
N GLY A 308 -0.92 5.71 -19.13
CA GLY A 308 0.26 4.94 -19.49
C GLY A 308 0.84 4.20 -18.28
N GLU A 309 1.78 3.30 -18.55
CA GLU A 309 2.57 2.64 -17.51
C GLU A 309 3.53 3.66 -16.88
N ILE A 310 3.53 3.72 -15.56
CA ILE A 310 4.49 4.54 -14.82
C ILE A 310 5.88 3.93 -14.99
N GLN A 311 6.81 4.72 -15.47
CA GLN A 311 8.22 4.41 -15.43
C GLN A 311 8.95 5.42 -14.55
N LEU A 312 9.85 4.92 -13.71
CA LEU A 312 10.56 5.71 -12.70
C LEU A 312 12.06 5.64 -12.90
N HIS A 313 12.74 6.76 -12.62
CA HIS A 313 14.19 6.85 -12.66
C HIS A 313 14.69 7.73 -11.50
N GLY A 314 15.90 7.47 -11.02
CA GLY A 314 16.54 8.29 -9.99
C GLY A 314 17.28 7.45 -8.95
N PRO A 315 17.92 8.11 -7.97
CA PRO A 315 18.76 7.46 -6.98
C PRO A 315 18.02 6.61 -5.94
N THR A 316 16.69 6.66 -5.92
CA THR A 316 15.86 5.89 -4.98
C THR A 316 15.53 4.48 -5.46
N ILE A 317 15.87 4.16 -6.73
CA ILE A 317 15.54 2.89 -7.36
C ILE A 317 16.45 1.78 -6.81
N PHE A 318 15.87 0.59 -6.62
CA PHE A 318 16.59 -0.61 -6.20
C PHE A 318 17.71 -0.98 -7.18
N ARG A 319 18.68 -1.76 -6.70
CA ARG A 319 19.78 -2.19 -7.55
C ARG A 319 19.40 -3.37 -8.45
N GLU A 320 18.82 -4.42 -7.83
CA GLU A 320 18.52 -5.68 -8.52
C GLU A 320 17.57 -6.55 -7.70
N TYR A 321 16.96 -7.53 -8.35
CA TYR A 321 16.44 -8.72 -7.68
C TYR A 321 17.61 -9.67 -7.40
N PHE A 322 17.86 -9.96 -6.14
CA PHE A 322 19.01 -10.75 -5.70
C PHE A 322 19.05 -12.12 -6.38
N ALA A 323 20.22 -12.46 -6.94
CA ALA A 323 20.46 -13.69 -7.68
C ALA A 323 19.44 -13.96 -8.82
N ASN A 324 18.85 -12.90 -9.40
CA ASN A 324 17.88 -13.01 -10.49
C ASN A 324 18.08 -11.92 -11.56
N PRO A 325 19.19 -11.97 -12.32
CA PRO A 325 19.51 -10.96 -13.33
C PRO A 325 18.48 -10.87 -14.45
N GLU A 326 17.88 -11.98 -14.85
CA GLU A 326 16.85 -12.01 -15.89
C GLU A 326 15.61 -11.22 -15.45
N ALA A 327 15.14 -11.42 -14.22
CA ALA A 327 14.03 -10.66 -13.69
C ALA A 327 14.39 -9.18 -13.57
N THR A 328 15.61 -8.86 -13.16
CA THR A 328 16.09 -7.48 -13.06
C THR A 328 16.08 -6.81 -14.43
N LYS A 329 16.72 -7.43 -15.43
CA LYS A 329 16.79 -6.89 -16.80
C LYS A 329 15.41 -6.66 -17.41
N LYS A 330 14.45 -7.57 -17.15
CA LYS A 330 13.08 -7.46 -17.66
C LYS A 330 12.35 -6.20 -17.17
N GLU A 331 12.62 -5.76 -15.95
CA GLU A 331 11.90 -4.62 -15.35
C GLU A 331 12.55 -3.26 -15.67
N PHE A 332 13.71 -3.22 -16.31
CA PHE A 332 14.32 -1.99 -16.79
C PHE A 332 14.19 -1.82 -18.30
N THR A 333 14.12 -0.57 -18.74
CA THR A 333 14.28 -0.20 -20.14
C THR A 333 15.76 -0.08 -20.50
N GLU A 334 16.10 0.00 -21.80
CA GLU A 334 17.47 0.18 -22.27
C GLU A 334 18.08 1.51 -21.81
N ASP A 335 17.24 2.55 -21.64
CA ASP A 335 17.63 3.87 -21.15
C ASP A 335 17.56 3.99 -19.61
N GLY A 336 17.44 2.86 -18.88
CA GLY A 336 17.60 2.78 -17.42
C GLY A 336 16.36 3.12 -16.60
N TRP A 337 15.18 3.23 -17.19
CA TRP A 337 13.94 3.47 -16.45
C TRP A 337 13.36 2.15 -15.90
N PHE A 338 12.95 2.17 -14.65
CA PHE A 338 12.25 1.05 -14.02
C PHE A 338 10.77 1.05 -14.43
N LYS A 339 10.28 -0.07 -14.95
CA LYS A 339 8.88 -0.32 -15.32
C LYS A 339 8.11 -0.80 -14.12
N THR A 340 7.18 0.00 -13.60
CA THR A 340 6.45 -0.34 -12.37
C THR A 340 5.38 -1.40 -12.57
N GLY A 341 4.87 -1.55 -13.79
CA GLY A 341 3.70 -2.35 -14.09
C GLY A 341 2.37 -1.71 -13.64
N ASP A 342 2.41 -0.50 -13.10
CA ASP A 342 1.22 0.24 -12.68
C ASP A 342 0.83 1.28 -13.73
N ILE A 343 -0.45 1.39 -14.02
CA ILE A 343 -1.02 2.33 -14.98
C ILE A 343 -1.55 3.56 -14.25
N ALA A 344 -1.25 4.74 -14.80
CA ALA A 344 -1.72 6.01 -14.26
C ALA A 344 -2.02 7.01 -15.38
N PHE A 345 -2.69 8.08 -15.03
CA PHE A 345 -2.87 9.27 -15.85
C PHE A 345 -2.58 10.52 -15.03
N ARG A 346 -2.48 11.66 -15.68
CA ARG A 346 -2.29 12.97 -15.07
C ARG A 346 -3.49 13.85 -15.34
N GLN A 347 -3.85 14.68 -14.36
CA GLN A 347 -4.97 15.60 -14.49
C GLN A 347 -4.73 16.87 -13.69
N ASN A 348 -5.08 18.02 -14.28
CA ASN A 348 -5.15 19.27 -13.51
C ASN A 348 -6.32 19.22 -12.54
N VAL A 349 -6.05 19.65 -11.32
CA VAL A 349 -7.07 19.78 -10.27
C VAL A 349 -7.05 21.20 -9.76
N GLU A 350 -8.21 21.84 -9.74
CA GLU A 350 -8.34 23.24 -9.29
C GLU A 350 -7.80 23.40 -7.86
N GLY A 351 -6.97 24.40 -7.66
CA GLY A 351 -6.36 24.71 -6.36
C GLY A 351 -5.17 23.84 -5.97
N ALA A 352 -4.87 22.75 -6.70
CA ALA A 352 -3.74 21.86 -6.41
C ALA A 352 -2.59 22.05 -7.41
N GLY A 353 -1.38 21.59 -7.03
CA GLY A 353 -0.22 21.62 -7.92
C GLY A 353 0.36 23.01 -8.20
N SER A 354 0.13 23.96 -7.30
CA SER A 354 0.67 25.33 -7.40
C SER A 354 2.11 25.45 -6.90
N GLY A 355 2.67 24.41 -6.29
CA GLY A 355 3.95 24.43 -5.60
C GLY A 355 3.88 24.91 -4.15
N ALA A 356 2.68 25.06 -3.59
CA ALA A 356 2.48 25.47 -2.20
C ALA A 356 3.07 24.48 -1.19
N SER A 357 3.13 23.18 -1.54
CA SER A 357 3.79 22.13 -0.76
C SER A 357 5.28 21.95 -1.10
N GLY A 358 5.84 22.82 -1.93
CA GLY A 358 7.21 22.77 -2.43
C GLY A 358 7.26 22.65 -3.95
N LYS A 359 8.40 23.01 -4.54
CA LYS A 359 8.60 23.00 -6.02
C LYS A 359 8.35 21.64 -6.67
N TRP A 360 8.45 20.55 -5.92
CA TRP A 360 8.20 19.18 -6.40
C TRP A 360 6.70 18.91 -6.63
N ALA A 361 5.81 19.62 -5.94
CA ALA A 361 4.36 19.45 -6.02
C ALA A 361 3.76 20.49 -7.00
N THR A 362 4.14 20.42 -8.27
CA THR A 362 3.70 21.35 -9.32
C THR A 362 3.10 20.63 -10.52
N GLY A 363 2.14 21.31 -11.19
CA GLY A 363 1.51 20.79 -12.40
C GLY A 363 0.42 19.74 -12.12
N PRO A 364 0.09 18.91 -13.11
CA PRO A 364 -1.02 17.96 -13.00
C PRO A 364 -0.73 16.85 -11.98
N ALA A 365 -1.73 16.53 -11.16
CA ALA A 365 -1.67 15.44 -10.20
C ALA A 365 -1.77 14.07 -10.88
N TRP A 366 -1.17 13.04 -10.27
CA TRP A 366 -1.13 11.68 -10.79
C TRP A 366 -2.19 10.80 -10.14
N PHE A 367 -2.90 10.03 -10.96
CA PHE A 367 -3.98 9.13 -10.54
C PHE A 367 -3.68 7.71 -10.98
N ILE A 368 -3.61 6.78 -10.02
CA ILE A 368 -3.34 5.36 -10.29
C ILE A 368 -4.64 4.68 -10.74
N GLN A 369 -4.61 4.06 -11.90
CA GLN A 369 -5.70 3.21 -12.40
C GLN A 369 -5.56 1.76 -11.95
N GLY A 370 -4.37 1.34 -11.57
CA GLY A 370 -4.10 0.01 -11.05
C GLY A 370 -2.99 -0.72 -11.77
N ARG A 371 -2.75 -1.95 -11.35
CA ARG A 371 -1.73 -2.81 -11.92
C ARG A 371 -2.17 -3.39 -13.25
N LYS A 372 -1.34 -3.23 -14.29
CA LYS A 372 -1.57 -3.71 -15.66
C LYS A 372 -1.99 -5.18 -15.73
N SER A 373 -1.41 -6.02 -14.86
CA SER A 373 -1.63 -7.47 -14.85
C SER A 373 -2.81 -7.95 -14.01
N ALA A 374 -3.41 -7.09 -13.17
CA ALA A 374 -4.43 -7.50 -12.19
C ALA A 374 -5.65 -6.58 -12.12
N ASP A 375 -5.44 -5.27 -12.29
CA ASP A 375 -6.49 -4.28 -12.07
C ASP A 375 -7.02 -3.67 -13.38
N ILE A 376 -6.29 -3.81 -14.47
CA ILE A 376 -6.76 -3.34 -15.80
C ILE A 376 -7.50 -4.47 -16.50
N ILE A 377 -8.81 -4.33 -16.58
CA ILE A 377 -9.73 -5.29 -17.23
C ILE A 377 -9.94 -4.86 -18.66
N LYS A 378 -9.70 -5.76 -19.62
CA LYS A 378 -9.85 -5.50 -21.06
C LYS A 378 -11.19 -6.03 -21.53
N THR A 379 -12.17 -5.16 -21.71
CA THR A 379 -13.54 -5.52 -22.09
C THR A 379 -13.96 -4.82 -23.38
N GLY A 380 -14.27 -5.58 -24.44
CA GLY A 380 -14.79 -5.02 -25.69
C GLY A 380 -13.88 -3.99 -26.38
N GLY A 381 -12.57 -4.07 -26.16
CA GLY A 381 -11.60 -3.07 -26.65
C GLY A 381 -11.29 -1.95 -25.65
N GLU A 382 -12.11 -1.78 -24.63
CA GLU A 382 -11.93 -0.79 -23.57
C GLU A 382 -11.02 -1.34 -22.45
N LYS A 383 -10.23 -0.45 -21.82
CA LYS A 383 -9.47 -0.72 -20.62
C LYS A 383 -10.15 -0.05 -19.43
N ILE A 384 -10.62 -0.83 -18.49
CA ILE A 384 -11.30 -0.32 -17.29
C ILE A 384 -10.47 -0.61 -16.05
N SER A 385 -10.45 0.33 -15.13
CA SER A 385 -9.78 0.19 -13.84
C SER A 385 -10.70 -0.52 -12.85
N ALA A 386 -10.24 -1.66 -12.33
CA ALA A 386 -10.91 -2.31 -11.20
C ALA A 386 -10.93 -1.40 -9.97
N LEU A 387 -9.86 -0.64 -9.71
CA LEU A 387 -9.76 0.27 -8.55
C LEU A 387 -10.77 1.43 -8.65
N GLU A 388 -11.06 1.93 -9.83
CA GLU A 388 -12.12 2.92 -10.04
C GLU A 388 -13.49 2.37 -9.64
N ILE A 389 -13.80 1.15 -10.08
CA ILE A 389 -15.06 0.49 -9.75
C ILE A 389 -15.12 0.20 -8.24
N GLU A 390 -14.04 -0.33 -7.66
CA GLU A 390 -13.94 -0.59 -6.21
C GLU A 390 -14.19 0.68 -5.38
N ARG A 391 -13.64 1.81 -5.81
CA ARG A 391 -13.87 3.10 -5.14
C ARG A 391 -15.35 3.48 -5.14
N GLN A 392 -16.05 3.29 -6.27
CA GLN A 392 -17.49 3.56 -6.36
C GLN A 392 -18.31 2.59 -5.52
N LEU A 393 -17.96 1.30 -5.52
CA LEU A 393 -18.62 0.30 -4.67
C LEU A 393 -18.45 0.63 -3.18
N LEU A 394 -17.24 0.95 -2.74
CA LEU A 394 -16.96 1.30 -1.34
C LEU A 394 -17.64 2.61 -0.89
N SER A 395 -18.12 3.44 -1.81
CA SER A 395 -18.92 4.62 -1.47
C SER A 395 -20.40 4.32 -1.18
N LEU A 396 -20.82 3.07 -1.37
CA LEU A 396 -22.19 2.62 -1.10
C LEU A 396 -22.30 2.13 0.36
N PRO A 397 -23.33 2.54 1.10
CA PRO A 397 -23.49 2.18 2.52
C PRO A 397 -23.75 0.68 2.73
N GLU A 398 -24.12 -0.04 1.69
CA GLU A 398 -24.35 -1.49 1.73
C GLU A 398 -23.07 -2.32 1.70
N ILE A 399 -21.91 -1.74 1.33
CA ILE A 399 -20.66 -2.46 1.10
C ILE A 399 -19.61 -2.07 2.14
N SER A 400 -19.06 -3.06 2.84
CA SER A 400 -17.95 -2.89 3.78
C SER A 400 -16.58 -3.12 3.14
N GLU A 401 -16.47 -4.14 2.28
CA GLU A 401 -15.26 -4.45 1.52
C GLU A 401 -15.63 -4.91 0.11
N CYS A 402 -14.75 -4.67 -0.86
CA CYS A 402 -14.94 -5.22 -2.19
C CYS A 402 -13.60 -5.48 -2.91
N ALA A 403 -13.68 -6.33 -3.92
CA ALA A 403 -12.64 -6.53 -4.92
C ALA A 403 -13.30 -6.67 -6.30
N VAL A 404 -12.74 -6.03 -7.32
CA VAL A 404 -13.22 -6.15 -8.70
C VAL A 404 -12.18 -6.89 -9.52
N VAL A 405 -12.63 -7.87 -10.29
CA VAL A 405 -11.79 -8.77 -11.08
C VAL A 405 -12.29 -8.88 -12.52
N GLY A 406 -11.40 -9.20 -13.44
CA GLY A 406 -11.74 -9.54 -14.82
C GLY A 406 -11.99 -11.04 -14.96
N LEU A 407 -13.21 -11.44 -15.33
CA LEU A 407 -13.53 -12.81 -15.69
C LEU A 407 -13.42 -13.01 -17.21
N PRO A 408 -12.94 -14.16 -17.69
CA PRO A 408 -12.94 -14.48 -19.11
C PRO A 408 -14.34 -14.37 -19.74
N SER A 409 -14.43 -13.78 -20.91
CA SER A 409 -15.67 -13.64 -21.69
C SER A 409 -15.38 -13.83 -23.17
N GLU A 410 -16.09 -14.73 -23.83
CA GLU A 410 -15.95 -14.97 -25.29
C GLU A 410 -16.38 -13.75 -26.12
N THR A 411 -17.34 -12.98 -25.63
CA THR A 411 -17.87 -11.82 -26.35
C THR A 411 -16.99 -10.59 -26.18
N TRP A 412 -16.42 -10.40 -24.97
CA TRP A 412 -15.78 -9.16 -24.59
C TRP A 412 -14.28 -9.31 -24.25
N GLY A 413 -13.70 -10.52 -24.38
CA GLY A 413 -12.37 -10.85 -23.90
C GLY A 413 -12.38 -11.02 -22.37
N GLN A 414 -12.73 -9.98 -21.64
CA GLN A 414 -13.00 -10.02 -20.20
C GLN A 414 -14.29 -9.27 -19.89
N LYS A 415 -14.91 -9.59 -18.75
CA LYS A 415 -16.00 -8.84 -18.12
C LYS A 415 -15.65 -8.54 -16.69
N ALA A 416 -16.07 -7.38 -16.19
CA ALA A 416 -15.89 -7.02 -14.79
C ALA A 416 -16.86 -7.82 -13.90
N ALA A 417 -16.33 -8.32 -12.77
CA ALA A 417 -17.10 -8.97 -11.73
C ALA A 417 -16.71 -8.38 -10.37
N ALA A 418 -17.69 -8.14 -9.51
CA ALA A 418 -17.49 -7.65 -8.16
C ALA A 418 -17.59 -8.79 -7.15
N ILE A 419 -16.72 -8.78 -6.15
CA ILE A 419 -16.78 -9.65 -4.98
C ILE A 419 -16.91 -8.70 -3.80
N VAL A 420 -17.98 -8.83 -3.02
CA VAL A 420 -18.34 -7.86 -1.99
C VAL A 420 -18.57 -8.50 -0.63
N VAL A 421 -18.25 -7.76 0.42
CA VAL A 421 -18.68 -8.03 1.79
C VAL A 421 -19.71 -6.98 2.14
N LEU A 422 -20.91 -7.42 2.54
CA LEU A 422 -22.00 -6.50 2.88
C LEU A 422 -21.86 -5.96 4.31
N THR A 423 -22.33 -4.74 4.53
CA THR A 423 -22.60 -4.21 5.86
C THR A 423 -23.86 -4.84 6.43
N GLU A 424 -24.17 -4.61 7.71
CA GLU A 424 -25.46 -5.03 8.29
C GLU A 424 -26.64 -4.40 7.53
N GLN A 425 -26.51 -3.16 7.08
CA GLN A 425 -27.50 -2.51 6.21
C GLN A 425 -27.66 -3.25 4.89
N GLY A 426 -26.57 -3.67 4.26
CA GLY A 426 -26.59 -4.37 2.97
C GLY A 426 -27.29 -5.73 3.03
N LYS A 427 -27.33 -6.39 4.19
CA LYS A 427 -28.01 -7.68 4.36
C LYS A 427 -29.55 -7.59 4.19
N THR A 428 -30.11 -6.40 4.28
CA THR A 428 -31.57 -6.17 4.19
C THR A 428 -31.96 -5.07 3.21
N ALA A 429 -31.01 -4.45 2.52
CA ALA A 429 -31.25 -3.31 1.62
C ALA A 429 -31.78 -3.70 0.23
N GLY A 430 -31.82 -4.99 -0.12
CA GLY A 430 -32.33 -5.45 -1.39
C GLY A 430 -33.86 -5.42 -1.45
N LYS A 431 -34.40 -5.59 -2.67
CA LYS A 431 -35.84 -5.55 -2.92
C LYS A 431 -36.62 -6.51 -2.03
N GLY A 432 -37.58 -5.97 -1.25
CA GLY A 432 -38.41 -6.73 -0.33
C GLY A 432 -37.71 -7.16 0.96
N GLY A 433 -36.69 -6.39 1.42
CA GLY A 433 -35.95 -6.70 2.64
C GLY A 433 -34.94 -7.84 2.48
N LYS A 434 -34.63 -8.23 1.25
CA LYS A 434 -33.63 -9.26 0.93
C LYS A 434 -32.23 -8.67 0.96
N GLU A 435 -31.25 -9.55 0.88
CA GLU A 435 -29.83 -9.19 0.70
C GLU A 435 -29.63 -8.39 -0.58
N TRP A 436 -28.82 -7.33 -0.50
CA TRP A 436 -28.47 -6.47 -1.62
C TRP A 436 -27.70 -7.25 -2.68
N GLY A 437 -28.18 -7.24 -3.92
CA GLY A 437 -27.70 -8.16 -4.95
C GLY A 437 -27.18 -7.46 -6.19
N ALA A 438 -26.79 -8.26 -7.19
CA ALA A 438 -26.20 -7.78 -8.44
C ALA A 438 -27.07 -6.76 -9.20
N LEU A 439 -28.39 -6.87 -9.14
CA LEU A 439 -29.30 -5.90 -9.77
C LEU A 439 -29.31 -4.56 -9.03
N ASP A 440 -29.20 -4.59 -7.70
CA ASP A 440 -29.16 -3.39 -6.88
C ASP A 440 -27.82 -2.67 -7.10
N MET A 441 -26.70 -3.42 -7.14
CA MET A 441 -25.38 -2.92 -7.52
C MET A 441 -25.42 -2.18 -8.86
N ARG A 442 -25.97 -2.79 -9.89
CA ARG A 442 -26.04 -2.16 -11.22
C ARG A 442 -26.86 -0.89 -11.23
N ARG A 443 -27.94 -0.84 -10.47
CA ARG A 443 -28.76 0.38 -10.32
C ARG A 443 -27.99 1.48 -9.62
N ALA A 444 -27.31 1.15 -8.50
CA ALA A 444 -26.53 2.10 -7.73
C ALA A 444 -25.33 2.68 -8.51
N LEU A 445 -24.72 1.87 -9.39
CA LEU A 445 -23.57 2.30 -10.19
C LEU A 445 -23.95 3.01 -11.49
N LYS A 446 -25.21 2.93 -11.96
CA LYS A 446 -25.63 3.45 -13.27
C LYS A 446 -25.37 4.95 -13.46
N GLU A 447 -25.51 5.74 -12.39
CA GLU A 447 -25.31 7.18 -12.41
C GLU A 447 -23.88 7.59 -12.02
N ARG A 448 -23.04 6.63 -11.66
CA ARG A 448 -21.68 6.84 -11.14
C ARG A 448 -20.59 6.40 -12.12
N LEU A 449 -20.91 5.42 -12.97
CA LEU A 449 -19.97 4.81 -13.90
C LEU A 449 -20.58 4.71 -15.31
N ALA A 450 -19.72 4.81 -16.33
CA ALA A 450 -20.11 4.49 -17.68
C ALA A 450 -20.58 3.03 -17.79
N ALA A 451 -21.56 2.76 -18.63
CA ALA A 451 -22.26 1.46 -18.70
C ALA A 451 -21.30 0.26 -18.88
N TYR A 452 -20.23 0.42 -19.64
CA TYR A 452 -19.25 -0.64 -19.88
C TYR A 452 -18.33 -0.92 -18.67
N LYS A 453 -18.25 0.00 -17.69
CA LYS A 453 -17.50 -0.16 -16.46
C LYS A 453 -18.30 -0.90 -15.37
N ILE A 454 -19.62 -0.99 -15.49
CA ILE A 454 -20.47 -1.59 -14.45
C ILE A 454 -20.28 -3.12 -14.44
N PRO A 455 -19.95 -3.73 -13.28
CA PRO A 455 -19.77 -5.18 -13.17
C PRO A 455 -21.02 -5.95 -13.59
N GLN A 456 -20.82 -7.00 -14.38
CA GLN A 456 -21.90 -7.85 -14.87
C GLN A 456 -22.24 -8.97 -13.89
N ASP A 457 -21.27 -9.40 -13.12
CA ASP A 457 -21.42 -10.44 -12.10
C ASP A 457 -21.08 -9.87 -10.73
N MET A 458 -21.67 -10.44 -9.69
CA MET A 458 -21.40 -10.10 -8.31
C MET A 458 -21.54 -11.34 -7.44
N GLU A 459 -20.55 -11.54 -6.55
CA GLU A 459 -20.58 -12.58 -5.52
C GLU A 459 -20.44 -11.93 -4.14
N ILE A 460 -21.22 -12.43 -3.19
CA ILE A 460 -21.20 -11.98 -1.80
C ILE A 460 -20.39 -12.99 -0.99
N VAL A 461 -19.43 -12.49 -0.24
CA VAL A 461 -18.59 -13.31 0.64
C VAL A 461 -18.61 -12.76 2.07
N GLN A 462 -18.28 -13.60 3.04
CA GLN A 462 -18.23 -13.17 4.44
C GLN A 462 -16.98 -12.32 4.72
N GLU A 463 -15.86 -12.64 4.04
CA GLU A 463 -14.61 -11.90 4.15
C GLU A 463 -13.80 -12.02 2.84
N LEU A 464 -12.96 -11.02 2.56
CA LEU A 464 -12.01 -11.09 1.45
C LEU A 464 -10.70 -11.71 1.94
N PRO A 465 -10.26 -12.83 1.33
CA PRO A 465 -9.00 -13.47 1.72
C PRO A 465 -7.82 -12.54 1.43
N ARG A 466 -6.96 -12.38 2.43
CA ARG A 466 -5.77 -11.54 2.36
C ARG A 466 -4.52 -12.38 2.63
N ASN A 467 -3.43 -12.03 1.98
CA ASN A 467 -2.14 -12.64 2.30
C ASN A 467 -1.61 -12.11 3.64
N ALA A 468 -0.48 -12.66 4.12
CA ALA A 468 0.16 -12.25 5.36
C ALA A 468 0.50 -10.74 5.43
N MET A 469 0.54 -10.06 4.27
CA MET A 469 0.75 -8.61 4.14
C MET A 469 -0.55 -7.79 4.13
N GLY A 470 -1.71 -8.43 4.33
CA GLY A 470 -3.02 -7.78 4.27
C GLY A 470 -3.50 -7.44 2.87
N LYS A 471 -2.80 -7.88 1.81
CA LYS A 471 -3.16 -7.61 0.40
C LYS A 471 -4.04 -8.72 -0.16
N ILE A 472 -4.99 -8.34 -1.03
CA ILE A 472 -5.84 -9.26 -1.79
C ILE A 472 -5.10 -9.71 -3.03
N ASN A 473 -4.93 -11.03 -3.22
CA ASN A 473 -4.47 -11.60 -4.46
C ASN A 473 -5.67 -11.85 -5.38
N LYS A 474 -5.91 -10.96 -6.34
CA LYS A 474 -7.07 -11.04 -7.23
C LYS A 474 -7.09 -12.29 -8.11
N LYS A 475 -5.94 -12.83 -8.50
CA LYS A 475 -5.87 -14.08 -9.29
C LYS A 475 -6.36 -15.29 -8.47
N ASP A 476 -5.88 -15.41 -7.24
CA ASP A 476 -6.31 -16.47 -6.32
C ASP A 476 -7.77 -16.31 -5.95
N LEU A 477 -8.23 -15.06 -5.79
CA LEU A 477 -9.61 -14.74 -5.47
C LEU A 477 -10.56 -15.21 -6.59
N VAL A 478 -10.22 -14.98 -7.85
CA VAL A 478 -11.01 -15.49 -8.99
C VAL A 478 -11.17 -17.00 -8.90
N SER A 479 -10.08 -17.73 -8.69
CA SER A 479 -10.10 -19.20 -8.62
C SER A 479 -10.94 -19.71 -7.43
N LYS A 480 -10.88 -19.03 -6.29
CA LYS A 480 -11.60 -19.41 -5.07
C LYS A 480 -13.10 -19.12 -5.14
N VAL A 481 -13.49 -17.98 -5.73
CA VAL A 481 -14.88 -17.50 -5.72
C VAL A 481 -15.64 -17.97 -6.96
N PHE A 482 -15.04 -17.83 -8.13
CA PHE A 482 -15.69 -18.16 -9.40
C PHE A 482 -15.28 -19.54 -9.97
N GLY A 483 -14.29 -20.18 -9.35
CA GLY A 483 -13.74 -21.47 -9.79
C GLY A 483 -12.72 -21.34 -10.91
N ASP A 484 -12.42 -22.47 -11.57
CA ASP A 484 -11.41 -22.53 -12.62
C ASP A 484 -11.73 -21.61 -13.81
N PRO A 485 -10.87 -20.66 -14.18
CA PRO A 485 -11.08 -19.75 -15.30
C PRO A 485 -11.39 -20.46 -16.63
N SER A 486 -10.85 -21.66 -16.86
CA SER A 486 -11.14 -22.47 -18.04
C SER A 486 -12.60 -22.95 -18.09
N LYS A 487 -13.19 -23.26 -16.93
CA LYS A 487 -14.60 -23.66 -16.81
C LYS A 487 -15.55 -22.46 -16.93
N ILE A 488 -15.13 -21.29 -16.43
CA ILE A 488 -15.86 -20.04 -16.60
C ILE A 488 -15.98 -19.69 -18.10
N ARG A 489 -14.89 -19.83 -18.84
CA ARG A 489 -14.85 -19.63 -20.29
C ARG A 489 -15.79 -20.57 -21.02
N ARG A 490 -15.80 -21.88 -20.67
CA ARG A 490 -16.73 -22.87 -21.26
C ARG A 490 -18.19 -22.52 -21.01
N ARG A 491 -18.56 -22.14 -19.77
CA ARG A 491 -19.94 -21.67 -19.47
C ARG A 491 -20.33 -20.44 -20.29
N SER A 492 -19.40 -19.52 -20.50
CA SER A 492 -19.62 -18.33 -21.33
C SER A 492 -19.87 -18.69 -22.80
N ILE A 493 -19.21 -19.72 -23.34
CA ILE A 493 -19.42 -20.25 -24.68
C ILE A 493 -20.82 -20.86 -24.79
N GLU A 494 -21.16 -21.77 -23.87
CA GLU A 494 -22.47 -22.43 -23.83
C GLU A 494 -23.64 -21.44 -23.76
N VAL A 495 -23.53 -20.42 -22.92
CA VAL A 495 -24.55 -19.37 -22.79
C VAL A 495 -24.67 -18.54 -24.08
N LYS A 496 -23.56 -18.28 -24.78
CA LYS A 496 -23.57 -17.57 -26.06
C LYS A 496 -24.24 -18.41 -27.16
N GLU A 497 -23.87 -19.68 -27.28
CA GLU A 497 -24.48 -20.60 -28.24
C GLU A 497 -25.98 -20.77 -28.02
N GLN A 498 -26.42 -20.87 -26.76
CA GLN A 498 -27.85 -20.90 -26.42
C GLN A 498 -28.58 -19.61 -26.81
N ARG A 499 -27.96 -18.44 -26.60
CA ARG A 499 -28.54 -17.16 -27.01
C ARG A 499 -28.61 -16.99 -28.51
N ASP A 500 -27.57 -17.40 -29.21
CA ASP A 500 -27.52 -17.30 -30.69
C ASP A 500 -28.51 -18.30 -31.33
N ALA A 501 -28.67 -19.49 -30.77
CA ALA A 501 -29.72 -20.46 -31.14
C ALA A 501 -31.14 -19.92 -30.90
N ALA A 502 -31.36 -19.27 -29.74
CA ALA A 502 -32.65 -18.66 -29.43
C ALA A 502 -33.00 -17.48 -30.34
N LYS A 503 -32.02 -16.68 -30.71
CA LYS A 503 -32.18 -15.57 -31.69
C LYS A 503 -32.49 -16.10 -33.11
N SER A 504 -31.80 -17.17 -33.54
CA SER A 504 -32.07 -17.84 -34.81
C SER A 504 -33.48 -18.39 -34.89
N GLN A 505 -33.98 -19.00 -33.82
CA GLN A 505 -35.37 -19.50 -33.72
C GLN A 505 -36.41 -18.37 -33.70
N ALA A 506 -36.08 -17.22 -33.08
CA ALA A 506 -36.99 -16.07 -33.04
C ALA A 506 -37.10 -15.36 -34.39
N ASN A 507 -36.03 -15.34 -35.21
CA ASN A 507 -35.99 -14.71 -36.54
C ASN A 507 -36.46 -15.66 -37.67
N GLY A 508 -36.73 -16.92 -37.35
CA GLY A 508 -37.15 -17.94 -38.31
C GLY A 508 -38.67 -18.30 -38.31
N LYS A 509 -39.52 -17.46 -37.67
CA LYS A 509 -40.97 -17.59 -37.85
C LYS A 509 -41.44 -16.72 -38.96
N PRO A 510 -42.16 -17.31 -39.98
CA PRO A 510 -42.67 -16.62 -41.14
C PRO A 510 -43.75 -15.58 -40.82
#